data_0d3a26a37810538ff6d0261a0b082af2
#
_entry.id   0d3a26a37810538ff6d0261a0b082af2
#
_cell.length_a   1.000
_cell.length_b   1.000
_cell.length_c   1.000
_cell.angle_alpha   90.00
_cell.angle_beta   90.00
_cell.angle_gamma   90.00
#
_symmetry.space_group_name_H-M   'P 1'
#
loop_
_entity.id
_entity.type
_entity.pdbx_description
1 polymer ?
#
loop_
_entity_poly.entity_id
_entity_poly.type
_entity_poly.pdbx_seq_one_letter_code
_entity_poly.pdbx_strand_id
1 'polypeptide(L)'
;MKAADLAIAALLTALAAPAGAQGAPAVTVSGLRNPVDKSYREMAKGMTLFEELHAMAPAASLRYRLWPRKPDTDMRGIELALVGDSFEVPVPVAADRTFTLGRYAKALAEDASVRPNRRADSMTWRVDIRTPGLPADQRRLGDLRLECRVGMAAGLVSHYPSLLERIMDRVLGAASFCDQREPPYLFFADRPLFSVTLDAGGRRRRLAAGELYAGLVIGRVAEKELYYCDCEALLEQAYYVPLGDRSWPDETRVELEYMDGPPRAAASDANGDETDYNALLGSSKREMSAWFGKAAVARFDDGQEIWAYQFGSQERRLDAPELVVLFDRSGRAAKVRFRGGS
;
A
#
# COMPACT_ATOMS: atom_id res chain seq x y z
N MET A 1 -0.32 -70.84 66.63
CA MET A 1 -1.59 -70.56 65.90
C MET A 1 -1.83 -69.13 66.03
N LYS A 2 -1.62 -68.35 64.96
CA LYS A 2 -2.29 -67.13 64.54
C LYS A 2 -1.41 -66.54 63.48
N ALA A 3 -1.98 -66.42 62.29
CA ALA A 3 -1.38 -65.83 61.09
C ALA A 3 -1.27 -64.29 61.26
N ALA A 4 -0.15 -63.79 60.75
CA ALA A 4 0.03 -62.34 60.61
C ALA A 4 -0.01 -62.02 59.11
N ASP A 5 -1.00 -61.17 58.74
CA ASP A 5 -1.18 -60.67 57.38
C ASP A 5 -0.13 -59.59 57.09
N LEU A 6 0.62 -59.76 55.96
CA LEU A 6 1.54 -58.79 55.46
C LEU A 6 0.86 -58.02 54.34
N ALA A 7 0.51 -56.76 54.56
CA ALA A 7 -0.02 -55.87 53.54
C ALA A 7 1.17 -55.23 52.76
N ILE A 8 1.27 -55.55 51.48
CA ILE A 8 2.25 -54.92 50.55
C ILE A 8 1.60 -53.68 49.96
N ALA A 9 2.09 -52.49 50.37
CA ALA A 9 1.72 -51.22 49.73
C ALA A 9 2.56 -51.02 48.47
N ALA A 10 1.91 -51.11 47.31
CA ALA A 10 2.54 -50.81 45.99
C ALA A 10 2.56 -49.26 45.79
N LEU A 11 3.76 -48.71 45.78
CA LEU A 11 4.02 -47.30 45.48
C LEU A 11 4.03 -47.13 43.93
N LEU A 12 2.98 -46.58 43.35
CA LEU A 12 2.93 -46.19 41.93
C LEU A 12 3.66 -44.84 41.78
N THR A 13 4.90 -44.86 41.31
CA THR A 13 5.62 -43.67 40.85
C THR A 13 5.18 -43.38 39.40
N ALA A 14 4.35 -42.33 39.24
CA ALA A 14 4.02 -41.80 37.94
C ALA A 14 5.24 -41.02 37.37
N LEU A 15 5.89 -41.59 36.34
CA LEU A 15 6.87 -40.85 35.53
C LEU A 15 6.11 -39.83 34.68
N ALA A 16 6.24 -38.54 35.03
CA ALA A 16 5.87 -37.45 34.17
C ALA A 16 6.86 -37.37 33.00
N ALA A 17 6.45 -37.74 31.81
CA ALA A 17 7.21 -37.50 30.60
C ALA A 17 7.32 -35.99 30.35
N PRO A 18 8.51 -35.46 30.02
CA PRO A 18 8.62 -34.05 29.63
C PRO A 18 7.84 -33.83 28.34
N ALA A 19 6.91 -32.91 28.34
CA ALA A 19 6.23 -32.42 27.13
C ALA A 19 7.32 -31.84 26.21
N GLY A 20 7.64 -32.58 25.16
CA GLY A 20 8.57 -32.13 24.14
C GLY A 20 8.04 -30.83 23.54
N ALA A 21 8.81 -29.77 23.68
CA ALA A 21 8.60 -28.55 22.92
C ALA A 21 8.63 -28.92 21.43
N GLN A 22 7.49 -28.98 20.78
CA GLN A 22 7.42 -29.09 19.34
C GLN A 22 8.04 -27.81 18.79
N GLY A 23 9.29 -27.93 18.32
CA GLY A 23 9.98 -26.87 17.62
C GLY A 23 9.10 -26.44 16.45
N ALA A 24 8.87 -25.12 16.33
CA ALA A 24 8.22 -24.59 15.15
C ALA A 24 8.92 -25.14 13.91
N PRO A 25 8.19 -25.53 12.85
CA PRO A 25 8.80 -26.08 11.65
C PRO A 25 9.82 -25.09 11.11
N ALA A 26 11.05 -25.54 10.92
CA ALA A 26 12.09 -24.73 10.27
C ALA A 26 11.65 -24.46 8.82
N VAL A 27 11.39 -23.21 8.52
CA VAL A 27 11.08 -22.78 7.15
C VAL A 27 12.38 -22.74 6.37
N THR A 28 12.64 -23.77 5.57
CA THR A 28 13.83 -23.82 4.72
C THR A 28 13.55 -23.04 3.42
N VAL A 29 13.89 -21.77 3.39
CA VAL A 29 13.81 -20.91 2.19
C VAL A 29 15.01 -21.11 1.26
N SER A 30 15.98 -21.93 1.65
CA SER A 30 17.18 -22.26 0.88
C SER A 30 16.85 -23.12 -0.35
N GLY A 31 16.93 -22.55 -1.54
CA GLY A 31 16.78 -23.32 -2.80
C GLY A 31 16.18 -22.54 -3.96
N LEU A 32 15.63 -21.36 -3.73
CA LEU A 32 15.14 -20.51 -4.80
C LEU A 32 16.31 -19.84 -5.54
N ARG A 33 16.38 -20.03 -6.85
CA ARG A 33 17.27 -19.22 -7.68
C ARG A 33 16.71 -17.82 -7.76
N ASN A 34 17.53 -16.81 -7.38
CA ASN A 34 17.21 -15.41 -7.43
C ASN A 34 15.98 -15.03 -6.55
N PRO A 35 16.07 -15.16 -5.21
CA PRO A 35 15.00 -14.71 -4.32
C PRO A 35 14.90 -13.17 -4.32
N VAL A 36 13.72 -12.65 -3.95
CA VAL A 36 13.49 -11.20 -3.82
C VAL A 36 13.89 -10.72 -2.42
N ASP A 37 15.15 -10.81 -2.10
CA ASP A 37 15.70 -10.45 -0.80
C ASP A 37 15.71 -8.95 -0.57
N LYS A 38 15.51 -8.55 0.69
CA LYS A 38 15.70 -7.17 1.15
C LYS A 38 16.75 -7.13 2.26
N SER A 39 17.65 -6.16 2.19
CA SER A 39 18.66 -5.96 3.21
C SER A 39 18.01 -5.63 4.56
N TYR A 40 18.31 -6.44 5.58
CA TYR A 40 17.87 -6.15 6.94
C TYR A 40 18.45 -4.83 7.45
N ARG A 41 19.70 -4.50 7.08
CA ARG A 41 20.36 -3.25 7.45
C ARG A 41 19.60 -2.02 6.94
N GLU A 42 19.14 -2.04 5.69
CA GLU A 42 18.35 -0.94 5.14
C GLU A 42 16.98 -0.87 5.81
N MET A 43 16.30 -1.99 6.02
CA MET A 43 15.04 -2.02 6.75
C MET A 43 15.19 -1.51 8.19
N ALA A 44 16.31 -1.82 8.86
CA ALA A 44 16.62 -1.31 10.19
C ALA A 44 16.82 0.22 10.25
N LYS A 45 17.38 0.82 9.18
CA LYS A 45 17.41 2.30 9.04
C LYS A 45 16.00 2.89 8.99
N GLY A 46 15.09 2.25 8.23
CA GLY A 46 13.68 2.63 8.20
C GLY A 46 13.02 2.54 9.57
N MET A 47 13.29 1.48 10.34
CA MET A 47 12.78 1.32 11.71
C MET A 47 13.29 2.45 12.63
N THR A 48 14.54 2.85 12.51
CA THR A 48 15.12 3.96 13.29
C THR A 48 14.45 5.28 12.92
N LEU A 49 14.29 5.55 11.62
CA LEU A 49 13.62 6.77 11.16
C LEU A 49 12.13 6.82 11.60
N PHE A 50 11.46 5.67 11.66
CA PHE A 50 10.10 5.60 12.20
C PHE A 50 10.05 6.06 13.67
N GLU A 51 10.99 5.60 14.49
CA GLU A 51 11.08 5.99 15.90
C GLU A 51 11.38 7.50 16.04
N GLU A 52 12.28 8.04 15.24
CA GLU A 52 12.66 9.46 15.23
C GLU A 52 11.51 10.38 14.79
N LEU A 53 10.72 9.98 13.82
CA LEU A 53 9.64 10.78 13.24
C LEU A 53 8.23 10.37 13.71
N HIS A 54 8.13 9.53 14.73
CA HIS A 54 6.85 8.97 15.21
C HIS A 54 5.83 10.05 15.62
N ALA A 55 6.27 11.25 15.95
CA ALA A 55 5.39 12.38 16.27
C ALA A 55 4.43 12.76 15.10
N MET A 56 4.75 12.43 13.85
CA MET A 56 3.86 12.64 12.70
C MET A 56 2.61 11.72 12.75
N ALA A 57 2.75 10.55 13.39
CA ALA A 57 1.70 9.55 13.51
C ALA A 57 1.80 8.84 14.89
N PRO A 58 1.50 9.53 16.02
CA PRO A 58 1.86 9.09 17.37
C PRO A 58 1.23 7.76 17.80
N ALA A 59 0.08 7.41 17.23
CA ALA A 59 -0.63 6.16 17.55
C ALA A 59 -0.36 5.04 16.52
N ALA A 60 0.36 5.34 15.44
CA ALA A 60 0.58 4.38 14.36
C ALA A 60 1.64 3.34 14.73
N SER A 61 1.57 2.19 14.10
CA SER A 61 2.57 1.13 14.18
C SER A 61 3.25 0.92 12.84
N LEU A 62 4.53 0.56 12.88
CA LEU A 62 5.29 0.19 11.69
C LEU A 62 5.05 -1.29 11.37
N ARG A 63 4.56 -1.55 10.18
CA ARG A 63 4.52 -2.86 9.53
C ARG A 63 5.09 -2.75 8.13
N TYR A 64 5.39 -3.88 7.55
CA TYR A 64 5.73 -4.01 6.15
C TYR A 64 4.65 -4.86 5.48
N ARG A 65 4.37 -4.60 4.20
CA ARG A 65 3.36 -5.33 3.44
C ARG A 65 3.94 -5.84 2.13
N LEU A 66 3.54 -7.05 1.77
CA LEU A 66 3.88 -7.68 0.51
C LEU A 66 2.73 -7.54 -0.47
N TRP A 67 3.04 -7.06 -1.67
CA TRP A 67 2.09 -6.89 -2.74
C TRP A 67 2.50 -7.69 -3.97
N PRO A 68 1.56 -8.18 -4.81
CA PRO A 68 1.92 -8.77 -6.10
C PRO A 68 2.52 -7.69 -6.99
N ARG A 69 3.57 -8.03 -7.73
CA ARG A 69 4.14 -7.13 -8.74
C ARG A 69 3.53 -7.34 -10.11
N LYS A 70 3.09 -8.58 -10.39
CA LYS A 70 2.43 -8.96 -11.63
C LYS A 70 1.05 -9.52 -11.34
N PRO A 71 0.09 -9.38 -12.27
CA PRO A 71 -1.29 -9.82 -12.07
C PRO A 71 -1.46 -11.29 -11.70
N ASP A 72 -0.59 -12.17 -12.23
CA ASP A 72 -0.62 -13.62 -12.03
C ASP A 72 0.19 -14.12 -10.83
N THR A 73 0.73 -13.21 -10.01
CA THR A 73 1.53 -13.58 -8.83
C THR A 73 0.68 -14.25 -7.77
N ASP A 74 0.97 -15.51 -7.46
CA ASP A 74 0.33 -16.22 -6.34
C ASP A 74 0.86 -15.69 -5.00
N MET A 75 0.00 -15.01 -4.26
CA MET A 75 0.29 -14.43 -2.95
C MET A 75 -0.10 -15.34 -1.77
N ARG A 76 -0.50 -16.59 -2.00
CA ARG A 76 -0.84 -17.58 -0.95
C ARG A 76 0.42 -18.27 -0.45
N GLY A 77 0.45 -18.65 0.82
CA GLY A 77 1.56 -19.42 1.40
C GLY A 77 2.92 -18.72 1.29
N ILE A 78 2.93 -17.39 1.46
CA ILE A 78 4.19 -16.65 1.54
C ILE A 78 4.81 -16.90 2.92
N GLU A 79 6.05 -17.32 2.90
CA GLU A 79 6.90 -17.51 4.06
C GLU A 79 8.09 -16.57 3.97
N LEU A 80 8.46 -15.96 5.10
CA LEU A 80 9.62 -15.08 5.21
C LEU A 80 10.58 -15.65 6.25
N ALA A 81 11.87 -15.47 6.00
CA ALA A 81 12.93 -15.71 6.97
C ALA A 81 13.92 -14.54 7.00
N LEU A 82 14.45 -14.24 8.19
CA LEU A 82 15.63 -13.41 8.38
C LEU A 82 16.85 -14.31 8.32
N VAL A 83 17.68 -14.17 7.30
CA VAL A 83 18.79 -15.09 6.98
C VAL A 83 20.11 -14.35 7.07
N GLY A 84 20.96 -14.78 7.99
CA GLY A 84 22.37 -14.38 8.10
C GLY A 84 23.30 -15.53 7.72
N ASP A 85 24.60 -15.35 7.92
CA ASP A 85 25.62 -16.35 7.61
C ASP A 85 25.52 -17.56 8.54
N SER A 86 25.13 -17.36 9.80
CA SER A 86 25.13 -18.38 10.86
C SER A 86 23.77 -18.60 11.51
N PHE A 87 22.69 -18.04 10.96
CA PHE A 87 21.34 -18.20 11.51
C PHE A 87 20.27 -18.01 10.45
N GLU A 88 19.12 -18.62 10.70
CA GLU A 88 17.88 -18.37 9.96
C GLU A 88 16.73 -18.32 10.98
N VAL A 89 15.91 -17.26 10.94
CA VAL A 89 14.78 -17.06 11.83
C VAL A 89 13.52 -16.80 11.01
N PRO A 90 12.44 -17.56 11.22
CA PRO A 90 11.19 -17.32 10.52
C PRO A 90 10.61 -15.96 10.94
N VAL A 91 10.07 -15.23 9.95
CA VAL A 91 9.35 -13.96 10.15
C VAL A 91 7.86 -14.22 9.86
N PRO A 92 6.98 -14.18 10.87
CA PRO A 92 5.56 -14.44 10.68
C PRO A 92 4.91 -13.43 9.75
N VAL A 93 4.16 -13.92 8.75
CA VAL A 93 3.37 -13.11 7.83
C VAL A 93 1.89 -13.25 8.19
N ALA A 94 1.21 -12.14 8.44
CA ALA A 94 -0.21 -12.12 8.75
C ALA A 94 -1.07 -12.41 7.50
N ALA A 95 -2.35 -12.72 7.71
CA ALA A 95 -3.29 -13.01 6.62
C ALA A 95 -3.47 -11.85 5.63
N ASP A 96 -3.31 -10.60 6.09
CA ASP A 96 -3.31 -9.40 5.26
C ASP A 96 -1.97 -9.13 4.57
N ARG A 97 -1.04 -10.10 4.62
CA ARG A 97 0.31 -10.06 4.04
C ARG A 97 1.21 -9.00 4.67
N THR A 98 0.90 -8.57 5.88
CA THR A 98 1.78 -7.71 6.66
C THR A 98 2.69 -8.52 7.58
N PHE A 99 3.83 -7.93 7.92
CA PHE A 99 4.78 -8.48 8.90
C PHE A 99 5.50 -7.36 9.65
N THR A 100 6.12 -7.70 10.75
CA THR A 100 6.97 -6.82 11.54
C THR A 100 8.37 -7.40 11.66
N LEU A 101 9.36 -6.56 11.85
CA LEU A 101 10.73 -6.98 12.13
C LEU A 101 11.15 -6.50 13.52
N GLY A 102 11.81 -7.40 14.27
CA GLY A 102 12.48 -7.05 15.50
C GLY A 102 13.88 -6.45 15.29
N ARG A 103 14.47 -5.92 16.35
CA ARG A 103 15.86 -5.46 16.36
C ARG A 103 16.78 -6.63 16.68
N TYR A 104 17.61 -7.03 15.72
CA TYR A 104 18.55 -8.15 15.85
C TYR A 104 19.98 -7.67 15.60
N ALA A 105 20.78 -7.51 16.66
CA ALA A 105 22.18 -7.10 16.55
C ALA A 105 23.00 -8.05 15.67
N LYS A 106 22.75 -9.35 15.80
CA LYS A 106 23.41 -10.38 14.99
C LYS A 106 23.09 -10.23 13.49
N ALA A 107 21.85 -9.87 13.15
CA ALA A 107 21.46 -9.65 11.76
C ALA A 107 22.16 -8.43 11.14
N LEU A 108 22.41 -7.39 11.94
CA LEU A 108 23.22 -6.25 11.49
C LEU A 108 24.70 -6.62 11.31
N ALA A 109 25.24 -7.44 12.22
CA ALA A 109 26.65 -7.85 12.18
C ALA A 109 26.95 -8.76 10.98
N GLU A 110 26.01 -9.64 10.62
CA GLU A 110 26.15 -10.59 9.50
C GLU A 110 25.56 -10.07 8.18
N ASP A 111 25.16 -8.81 8.11
CA ASP A 111 24.53 -8.20 6.92
C ASP A 111 23.35 -9.05 6.37
N ALA A 112 22.52 -9.55 7.28
CA ALA A 112 21.43 -10.46 6.98
C ALA A 112 20.42 -9.87 5.99
N SER A 113 19.70 -10.77 5.31
CA SER A 113 18.59 -10.40 4.44
C SER A 113 17.25 -10.98 4.93
N VAL A 114 16.17 -10.24 4.65
CA VAL A 114 14.81 -10.76 4.78
C VAL A 114 14.44 -11.41 3.46
N ARG A 115 14.25 -12.72 3.50
CA ARG A 115 14.12 -13.60 2.33
C ARG A 115 12.75 -14.25 2.28
N PRO A 116 12.00 -14.12 1.18
CA PRO A 116 10.76 -14.84 0.96
C PRO A 116 10.98 -16.16 0.21
N ASN A 117 10.01 -17.06 0.29
CA ASN A 117 9.92 -18.25 -0.56
C ASN A 117 9.40 -17.89 -1.98
N ARG A 118 9.78 -16.74 -2.53
CA ARG A 118 9.35 -16.22 -3.84
C ARG A 118 10.55 -15.76 -4.66
N ARG A 119 10.39 -15.82 -5.99
CA ARG A 119 11.42 -15.34 -6.93
C ARG A 119 11.46 -13.82 -6.99
N ALA A 120 12.61 -13.26 -7.41
CA ALA A 120 12.71 -11.86 -7.78
C ALA A 120 11.63 -11.47 -8.79
N ASP A 121 11.25 -10.21 -8.77
CA ASP A 121 10.22 -9.63 -9.64
C ASP A 121 8.79 -10.17 -9.47
N SER A 122 8.54 -11.04 -8.49
CA SER A 122 7.19 -11.53 -8.20
C SER A 122 6.41 -10.63 -7.24
N MET A 123 7.11 -9.96 -6.34
CA MET A 123 6.48 -9.12 -5.30
C MET A 123 7.16 -7.77 -5.18
N THR A 124 6.38 -6.79 -4.77
CA THR A 124 6.88 -5.52 -4.25
C THR A 124 6.66 -5.44 -2.74
N TRP A 125 7.57 -4.73 -2.07
CA TRP A 125 7.58 -4.57 -0.62
C TRP A 125 7.31 -3.12 -0.29
N ARG A 126 6.39 -2.87 0.60
CA ARG A 126 6.04 -1.52 1.02
C ARG A 126 6.00 -1.42 2.54
N VAL A 127 6.28 -0.25 3.04
CA VAL A 127 5.97 0.12 4.41
C VAL A 127 4.46 0.24 4.54
N ASP A 128 3.90 -0.16 5.66
CA ASP A 128 2.47 -0.02 6.00
C ASP A 128 2.38 0.60 7.40
N ILE A 129 2.18 1.90 7.46
CA ILE A 129 2.06 2.67 8.70
C ILE A 129 0.62 3.10 8.83
N ARG A 130 -0.07 2.64 9.88
CA ARG A 130 -1.49 2.93 10.08
C ARG A 130 -1.79 3.28 11.52
N THR A 131 -2.52 4.37 11.71
CA THR A 131 -3.15 4.70 12.98
C THR A 131 -4.31 3.73 13.23
N PRO A 132 -4.31 3.00 14.36
CA PRO A 132 -5.39 2.05 14.68
C PRO A 132 -6.70 2.75 14.96
N GLY A 133 -7.82 2.01 14.78
CA GLY A 133 -9.17 2.51 15.07
C GLY A 133 -9.80 3.36 13.97
N LEU A 134 -9.10 3.63 12.88
CA LEU A 134 -9.71 4.25 11.70
C LEU A 134 -10.50 3.21 10.90
N PRO A 135 -11.61 3.63 10.24
CA PRO A 135 -12.27 2.80 9.24
C PRO A 135 -11.30 2.29 8.17
N ALA A 136 -11.58 1.12 7.60
CA ALA A 136 -10.70 0.50 6.59
C ALA A 136 -10.54 1.34 5.31
N ASP A 137 -11.48 2.23 5.05
CA ASP A 137 -11.48 3.17 3.93
C ASP A 137 -10.92 4.54 4.30
N GLN A 138 -10.18 4.66 5.42
CA GLN A 138 -9.57 5.91 5.86
C GLN A 138 -8.10 5.73 6.25
N ARG A 139 -7.31 6.77 5.95
CA ARG A 139 -5.92 6.92 6.36
C ARG A 139 -5.73 8.32 6.97
N ARG A 140 -4.65 8.54 7.71
CA ARG A 140 -4.17 9.89 8.06
C ARG A 140 -3.06 10.32 7.12
N LEU A 141 -3.00 11.59 6.79
CA LEU A 141 -1.91 12.11 5.95
C LEU A 141 -0.54 12.00 6.64
N GLY A 142 -0.49 12.14 7.96
CA GLY A 142 0.72 11.90 8.76
C GLY A 142 1.24 10.48 8.65
N ASP A 143 0.34 9.47 8.64
CA ASP A 143 0.72 8.07 8.42
C ASP A 143 1.40 7.92 7.03
N LEU A 144 0.83 8.51 5.98
CA LEU A 144 1.34 8.44 4.62
C LEU A 144 2.67 9.20 4.45
N ARG A 145 2.82 10.36 5.10
CA ARG A 145 4.09 11.09 5.13
C ARG A 145 5.20 10.27 5.79
N LEU A 146 4.89 9.64 6.92
CA LEU A 146 5.83 8.79 7.62
C LEU A 146 6.15 7.53 6.81
N GLU A 147 5.14 6.93 6.18
CA GLU A 147 5.28 5.75 5.29
C GLU A 147 6.23 6.03 4.12
N CYS A 148 6.10 7.19 3.45
CA CYS A 148 7.04 7.60 2.40
C CYS A 148 8.48 7.67 2.93
N ARG A 149 8.71 8.39 4.01
CA ARG A 149 10.06 8.62 4.57
C ARG A 149 10.72 7.33 5.02
N VAL A 150 9.98 6.50 5.74
CA VAL A 150 10.43 5.18 6.20
C VAL A 150 10.69 4.25 5.01
N GLY A 151 9.81 4.25 4.00
CA GLY A 151 9.96 3.46 2.79
C GLY A 151 11.22 3.80 2.00
N MET A 152 11.52 5.09 1.87
CA MET A 152 12.76 5.58 1.25
C MET A 152 13.99 5.14 2.04
N ALA A 153 13.99 5.33 3.35
CA ALA A 153 15.12 4.95 4.22
C ALA A 153 15.35 3.43 4.28
N ALA A 154 14.27 2.65 4.18
CA ALA A 154 14.32 1.18 4.16
C ALA A 154 14.68 0.58 2.79
N GLY A 155 14.88 1.40 1.75
CA GLY A 155 15.18 0.93 0.40
C GLY A 155 14.04 0.11 -0.24
N LEU A 156 12.79 0.38 0.14
CA LEU A 156 11.60 -0.38 -0.31
C LEU A 156 10.81 0.33 -1.41
N VAL A 157 11.36 1.40 -1.96
CA VAL A 157 10.74 2.12 -3.09
C VAL A 157 11.43 1.69 -4.37
N SER A 158 10.64 1.23 -5.33
CA SER A 158 11.13 0.97 -6.67
C SER A 158 11.31 2.30 -7.38
N HIS A 159 12.44 2.88 -7.17
CA HIS A 159 12.89 4.09 -7.83
C HIS A 159 14.19 3.74 -8.57
N TYR A 160 14.21 3.97 -9.88
CA TYR A 160 15.47 3.92 -10.64
C TYR A 160 16.02 5.35 -10.72
N PRO A 161 16.71 5.83 -9.67
CA PRO A 161 17.29 7.14 -9.72
C PRO A 161 18.36 7.15 -10.81
N SER A 162 18.40 8.19 -11.62
CA SER A 162 19.55 8.50 -12.45
C SER A 162 20.81 8.57 -11.59
N LEU A 163 21.99 8.45 -12.18
CA LEU A 163 23.25 8.57 -11.43
C LEU A 163 23.29 9.89 -10.63
N LEU A 164 22.76 10.96 -11.20
CA LEU A 164 22.70 12.29 -10.59
C LEU A 164 21.75 12.29 -9.37
N GLU A 165 20.58 11.68 -9.48
CA GLU A 165 19.61 11.56 -8.38
C GLU A 165 20.17 10.72 -7.23
N ARG A 166 20.92 9.63 -7.50
CA ARG A 166 21.62 8.85 -6.46
C ARG A 166 22.64 9.70 -5.68
N ILE A 167 23.33 10.62 -6.35
CA ILE A 167 24.26 11.53 -5.70
C ILE A 167 23.48 12.54 -4.86
N MET A 168 22.40 13.10 -5.39
CA MET A 168 21.55 14.07 -4.69
C MET A 168 20.86 13.45 -3.48
N ASP A 169 20.32 12.25 -3.58
CA ASP A 169 19.71 11.51 -2.46
C ASP A 169 20.70 11.23 -1.33
N ARG A 170 21.97 10.98 -1.70
CA ARG A 170 23.05 10.80 -0.71
C ARG A 170 23.42 12.09 0.01
N VAL A 171 23.27 13.24 -0.65
CA VAL A 171 23.62 14.56 -0.11
C VAL A 171 22.46 15.20 0.65
N LEU A 172 21.23 15.10 0.13
CA LEU A 172 20.05 15.76 0.66
C LEU A 172 19.21 14.87 1.58
N GLY A 173 19.48 13.56 1.61
CA GLY A 173 18.75 12.57 2.39
C GLY A 173 17.40 12.20 1.79
N ALA A 174 16.92 10.99 2.16
CA ALA A 174 15.65 10.43 1.69
C ALA A 174 14.41 11.28 2.06
N ALA A 175 14.54 12.18 3.05
CA ALA A 175 13.45 13.05 3.48
C ALA A 175 13.05 14.07 2.40
N SER A 176 13.98 14.52 1.56
CA SER A 176 13.72 15.53 0.53
C SER A 176 12.78 15.01 -0.58
N PHE A 177 12.87 13.72 -0.93
CA PHE A 177 12.02 13.09 -1.93
C PHE A 177 10.53 13.19 -1.58
N CYS A 178 10.18 12.89 -0.31
CA CYS A 178 8.79 12.90 0.15
C CYS A 178 8.18 14.31 0.26
N ASP A 179 8.99 15.34 0.23
CA ASP A 179 8.54 16.75 0.26
C ASP A 179 8.48 17.37 -1.14
N GLN A 180 8.99 16.68 -2.17
CA GLN A 180 8.94 17.14 -3.56
C GLN A 180 7.58 16.86 -4.19
N ARG A 181 7.23 17.66 -5.20
CA ARG A 181 6.01 17.43 -5.99
C ARG A 181 6.22 16.39 -7.08
N GLU A 182 7.43 16.27 -7.59
CA GLU A 182 7.79 15.39 -8.70
C GLU A 182 9.18 14.75 -8.47
N PRO A 183 9.32 13.45 -8.68
CA PRO A 183 8.25 12.48 -8.88
C PRO A 183 7.49 12.21 -7.56
N PRO A 184 6.17 12.05 -7.61
CA PRO A 184 5.39 11.78 -6.40
C PRO A 184 5.59 10.33 -5.91
N TYR A 185 5.51 10.13 -4.59
CA TYR A 185 5.50 8.80 -4.00
C TYR A 185 4.16 8.10 -4.26
N LEU A 186 4.21 6.86 -4.76
CA LEU A 186 3.04 6.07 -5.11
C LEU A 186 2.59 5.21 -3.93
N PHE A 187 1.34 5.37 -3.54
CA PHE A 187 0.66 4.55 -2.54
C PHE A 187 -0.26 3.53 -3.19
N PHE A 188 -0.54 2.45 -2.46
CA PHE A 188 -1.50 1.44 -2.88
C PHE A 188 -2.60 1.28 -1.82
N ALA A 189 -3.84 1.35 -2.26
CA ALA A 189 -5.01 1.06 -1.44
C ALA A 189 -5.24 -0.46 -1.35
N ASP A 190 -6.06 -0.87 -0.39
CA ASP A 190 -6.34 -2.30 -0.17
C ASP A 190 -7.23 -2.92 -1.26
N ARG A 191 -7.95 -2.09 -2.02
CA ARG A 191 -8.90 -2.47 -3.09
C ARG A 191 -8.87 -1.43 -4.21
N PRO A 192 -9.39 -1.75 -5.41
CA PRO A 192 -9.53 -0.80 -6.51
C PRO A 192 -10.24 0.50 -6.10
N LEU A 193 -9.63 1.65 -6.42
CA LEU A 193 -10.06 2.98 -6.03
C LEU A 193 -10.93 3.63 -7.10
N PHE A 194 -12.04 4.24 -6.68
CA PHE A 194 -12.80 5.17 -7.51
C PHE A 194 -12.45 6.63 -7.21
N SER A 195 -12.29 6.97 -5.94
CA SER A 195 -12.03 8.34 -5.50
C SER A 195 -11.18 8.39 -4.25
N VAL A 196 -10.41 9.47 -4.09
CA VAL A 196 -9.68 9.79 -2.86
C VAL A 196 -9.97 11.22 -2.49
N THR A 197 -10.33 11.47 -1.23
CA THR A 197 -10.65 12.82 -0.72
C THR A 197 -9.81 13.13 0.52
N LEU A 198 -9.16 14.29 0.51
CA LEU A 198 -8.53 14.86 1.70
C LEU A 198 -9.57 15.65 2.47
N ASP A 199 -9.66 15.46 3.80
CA ASP A 199 -10.58 16.18 4.69
C ASP A 199 -9.84 16.67 5.94
N ALA A 200 -9.78 17.96 6.11
CA ALA A 200 -9.14 18.64 7.24
C ALA A 200 -10.16 19.52 8.00
N GLY A 201 -11.28 18.93 8.41
CA GLY A 201 -12.23 19.61 9.30
C GLY A 201 -12.93 20.81 8.67
N GLY A 202 -13.48 20.65 7.47
CA GLY A 202 -14.20 21.70 6.74
C GLY A 202 -13.52 22.12 5.43
N ARG A 203 -12.24 21.83 5.29
CA ARG A 203 -11.54 21.95 4.01
C ARG A 203 -11.48 20.57 3.37
N ARG A 204 -12.13 20.40 2.23
CA ARG A 204 -12.12 19.14 1.47
C ARG A 204 -11.49 19.36 0.10
N ARG A 205 -10.72 18.37 -0.34
CA ARG A 205 -10.17 18.30 -1.70
C ARG A 205 -10.27 16.87 -2.21
N ARG A 206 -11.01 16.68 -3.27
CA ARG A 206 -11.01 15.42 -4.02
C ARG A 206 -9.82 15.41 -4.98
N LEU A 207 -9.08 14.31 -5.02
CA LEU A 207 -7.96 14.14 -5.93
C LEU A 207 -8.45 14.07 -7.38
N ALA A 208 -7.68 14.64 -8.30
CA ALA A 208 -7.92 14.51 -9.73
C ALA A 208 -7.72 13.06 -10.20
N ALA A 209 -8.37 12.66 -11.30
CA ALA A 209 -8.14 11.34 -11.91
C ALA A 209 -6.65 11.15 -12.29
N GLY A 210 -5.94 12.22 -12.62
CA GLY A 210 -4.50 12.20 -12.88
C GLY A 210 -3.63 11.96 -11.64
N GLU A 211 -4.16 12.05 -10.43
CA GLU A 211 -3.49 11.67 -9.17
C GLU A 211 -3.78 10.21 -8.78
N LEU A 212 -4.59 9.49 -9.55
CA LEU A 212 -4.92 8.08 -9.39
C LEU A 212 -4.31 7.25 -10.54
N TYR A 213 -4.32 5.93 -10.37
CA TYR A 213 -3.92 4.97 -11.40
C TYR A 213 -2.51 5.23 -11.96
N ALA A 214 -1.57 5.55 -11.08
CA ALA A 214 -0.20 5.94 -11.41
C ALA A 214 -0.09 7.12 -12.42
N GLY A 215 -1.13 7.93 -12.54
CA GLY A 215 -1.19 9.04 -13.49
C GLY A 215 -1.43 8.63 -14.95
N LEU A 216 -1.90 7.41 -15.19
CA LEU A 216 -2.15 6.88 -16.55
C LEU A 216 -3.12 7.79 -17.34
N VAL A 217 -4.16 8.32 -16.68
CA VAL A 217 -5.18 9.18 -17.30
C VAL A 217 -4.60 10.46 -17.92
N ILE A 218 -3.52 11.01 -17.33
CA ILE A 218 -2.85 12.21 -17.85
C ILE A 218 -1.55 11.89 -18.60
N GLY A 219 -1.24 10.59 -18.79
CA GLY A 219 -0.05 10.13 -19.52
C GLY A 219 1.26 10.32 -18.74
N ARG A 220 1.20 10.44 -17.40
CA ARG A 220 2.40 10.51 -16.53
C ARG A 220 3.26 9.25 -16.65
N VAL A 221 2.60 8.08 -16.66
CA VAL A 221 3.23 6.78 -16.88
C VAL A 221 2.58 6.17 -18.12
N ALA A 222 3.38 5.82 -19.10
CA ALA A 222 2.88 5.06 -20.24
C ALA A 222 2.62 3.61 -19.82
N GLU A 223 1.63 2.97 -20.43
CA GLU A 223 1.26 1.57 -20.12
C GLU A 223 2.47 0.62 -20.14
N LYS A 224 3.37 0.77 -21.10
CA LYS A 224 4.63 0.01 -21.20
C LYS A 224 5.64 0.26 -20.06
N GLU A 225 5.45 1.31 -19.27
CA GLU A 225 6.32 1.72 -18.16
C GLU A 225 5.78 1.28 -16.79
N LEU A 226 4.59 0.69 -16.73
CA LEU A 226 3.96 0.22 -15.48
C LEU A 226 4.84 -0.78 -14.72
N TYR A 227 5.61 -1.57 -15.45
CA TYR A 227 6.59 -2.49 -14.86
C TYR A 227 7.60 -1.79 -13.94
N TYR A 228 8.05 -0.57 -14.30
CA TYR A 228 9.09 0.15 -13.54
C TYR A 228 8.58 0.80 -12.27
N CYS A 229 7.27 1.04 -12.14
CA CYS A 229 6.69 1.60 -10.91
C CYS A 229 6.24 0.53 -9.92
N ASP A 230 6.43 -0.77 -10.18
CA ASP A 230 5.85 -1.90 -9.43
C ASP A 230 4.32 -1.83 -9.34
N CYS A 231 3.66 -1.18 -10.27
CA CYS A 231 2.23 -0.91 -10.24
C CYS A 231 1.42 -1.65 -11.30
N GLU A 232 2.06 -2.54 -12.07
CA GLU A 232 1.40 -3.32 -13.13
C GLU A 232 0.19 -4.11 -12.59
N ALA A 233 0.37 -4.80 -11.43
CA ALA A 233 -0.69 -5.56 -10.79
C ALA A 233 -1.58 -4.75 -9.85
N LEU A 234 -1.32 -3.46 -9.67
CA LEU A 234 -1.96 -2.62 -8.63
C LEU A 234 -2.41 -1.27 -9.20
N LEU A 235 -2.54 -1.19 -10.52
CA LEU A 235 -2.83 0.08 -11.19
C LEU A 235 -4.11 0.73 -10.65
N GLU A 236 -5.18 -0.05 -10.51
CA GLU A 236 -6.46 0.42 -10.00
C GLU A 236 -6.45 0.78 -8.51
N GLN A 237 -5.41 0.38 -7.77
CA GLN A 237 -5.22 0.67 -6.35
C GLN A 237 -4.26 1.85 -6.12
N ALA A 238 -3.57 2.30 -7.17
CA ALA A 238 -2.49 3.27 -7.08
C ALA A 238 -3.00 4.72 -6.98
N TYR A 239 -2.42 5.50 -6.07
CA TYR A 239 -2.75 6.91 -5.88
C TYR A 239 -1.56 7.73 -5.35
N TYR A 240 -1.62 9.04 -5.60
CA TYR A 240 -0.69 10.02 -5.06
C TYR A 240 -1.42 10.94 -4.08
N VAL A 241 -0.73 11.45 -3.07
CA VAL A 241 -1.23 12.52 -2.22
C VAL A 241 -0.18 13.63 -2.13
N PRO A 242 -0.58 14.88 -1.85
CA PRO A 242 0.35 16.02 -1.81
C PRO A 242 1.14 16.04 -0.49
N LEU A 243 2.12 15.12 -0.33
CA LEU A 243 2.90 14.95 0.90
C LEU A 243 3.61 16.24 1.33
N GLY A 244 4.17 16.99 0.36
CA GLY A 244 4.91 18.22 0.61
C GLY A 244 4.03 19.45 0.86
N ASP A 245 2.71 19.38 0.64
CA ASP A 245 1.80 20.50 0.91
C ASP A 245 1.50 20.58 2.40
N ARG A 246 2.21 21.47 3.10
CA ARG A 246 2.09 21.69 4.54
C ARG A 246 0.81 22.42 4.94
N SER A 247 0.02 22.93 3.98
CA SER A 247 -1.31 23.48 4.27
C SER A 247 -2.31 22.40 4.71
N TRP A 248 -2.00 21.12 4.46
CA TRP A 248 -2.73 19.97 4.98
C TRP A 248 -2.01 19.44 6.22
N PRO A 249 -2.59 19.53 7.43
CA PRO A 249 -1.98 19.01 8.65
C PRO A 249 -1.88 17.46 8.64
N ASP A 250 -1.06 16.90 9.52
CA ASP A 250 -0.87 15.45 9.61
C ASP A 250 -2.15 14.70 10.03
N GLU A 251 -3.06 15.37 10.72
CA GLU A 251 -4.38 14.86 11.12
C GLU A 251 -5.39 14.76 9.96
N THR A 252 -5.08 15.35 8.80
CA THR A 252 -5.94 15.29 7.62
C THR A 252 -6.36 13.86 7.33
N ARG A 253 -7.66 13.62 7.24
CA ARG A 253 -8.20 12.34 6.81
C ARG A 253 -8.05 12.20 5.30
N VAL A 254 -7.63 11.02 4.88
CA VAL A 254 -7.57 10.57 3.49
C VAL A 254 -8.63 9.51 3.33
N GLU A 255 -9.77 9.88 2.78
CA GLU A 255 -10.93 9.01 2.57
C GLU A 255 -10.81 8.32 1.22
N LEU A 256 -10.91 6.99 1.23
CA LEU A 256 -10.81 6.13 0.06
C LEU A 256 -12.20 5.64 -0.33
N GLU A 257 -12.64 5.92 -1.54
CA GLU A 257 -13.84 5.33 -2.11
C GLU A 257 -13.44 4.23 -3.10
N TYR A 258 -13.95 3.02 -2.87
CA TYR A 258 -13.61 1.86 -3.69
C TYR A 258 -14.58 1.66 -4.85
N MET A 259 -14.12 1.03 -5.94
CA MET A 259 -14.95 0.73 -7.11
C MET A 259 -16.09 -0.22 -6.78
N ASP A 260 -15.85 -1.21 -5.93
CA ASP A 260 -16.76 -2.30 -5.57
C ASP A 260 -17.77 -1.96 -4.44
N GLY A 261 -17.72 -0.77 -3.88
CA GLY A 261 -18.67 -0.32 -2.85
C GLY A 261 -19.89 0.42 -3.41
N PRO A 262 -20.92 0.69 -2.60
CA PRO A 262 -22.00 1.58 -3.00
C PRO A 262 -21.42 2.97 -3.31
N PRO A 263 -22.04 3.75 -4.21
CA PRO A 263 -21.70 5.15 -4.37
C PRO A 263 -21.78 5.87 -3.01
N ARG A 264 -20.75 6.59 -2.62
CA ARG A 264 -20.86 7.50 -1.47
C ARG A 264 -21.83 8.60 -1.88
N ALA A 265 -22.79 8.91 -0.99
CA ALA A 265 -23.59 10.12 -1.14
C ALA A 265 -22.64 11.30 -1.35
N ALA A 266 -22.90 12.12 -2.36
CA ALA A 266 -22.12 13.30 -2.63
C ALA A 266 -22.11 14.16 -1.36
N ALA A 267 -21.01 14.13 -0.61
CA ALA A 267 -20.78 15.17 0.38
C ALA A 267 -20.54 16.43 -0.45
N SER A 268 -21.37 17.44 -0.23
CA SER A 268 -21.24 18.74 -0.85
C SER A 268 -19.78 19.18 -0.79
N ASP A 269 -19.13 19.31 -1.95
CA ASP A 269 -17.84 19.97 -2.02
C ASP A 269 -18.05 21.40 -1.48
N ALA A 270 -17.04 21.99 -0.83
CA ALA A 270 -17.12 23.27 -0.12
C ALA A 270 -17.65 24.46 -0.97
N ASN A 271 -17.93 24.26 -2.26
CA ASN A 271 -18.49 25.23 -3.19
C ASN A 271 -20.00 25.08 -3.43
N GLY A 272 -20.70 24.16 -2.72
CA GLY A 272 -22.18 24.13 -2.72
C GLY A 272 -22.85 23.70 -4.03
N ASP A 273 -22.12 23.28 -5.03
CA ASP A 273 -22.69 22.87 -6.32
C ASP A 273 -22.91 21.35 -6.33
N GLU A 274 -23.98 20.94 -5.66
CA GLU A 274 -24.46 19.55 -5.65
C GLU A 274 -25.30 19.32 -6.93
N THR A 275 -24.65 19.36 -8.08
CA THR A 275 -25.30 18.87 -9.30
C THR A 275 -25.43 17.36 -9.16
N ASP A 276 -26.68 16.87 -9.16
CA ASP A 276 -26.97 15.45 -9.06
C ASP A 276 -26.58 14.72 -10.34
N TYR A 277 -25.31 14.28 -10.39
CA TYR A 277 -24.79 13.47 -11.50
C TYR A 277 -25.30 12.01 -11.46
N ASN A 278 -26.15 11.65 -10.48
CA ASN A 278 -26.77 10.32 -10.42
C ASN A 278 -27.64 10.04 -11.65
N ALA A 279 -28.16 11.07 -12.30
CA ALA A 279 -28.88 10.92 -13.58
C ALA A 279 -28.02 10.29 -14.69
N LEU A 280 -26.68 10.31 -14.57
CA LEU A 280 -25.76 9.67 -15.51
C LEU A 280 -25.53 8.20 -15.24
N LEU A 281 -25.94 7.67 -14.07
CA LEU A 281 -25.81 6.25 -13.74
C LEU A 281 -26.59 5.40 -14.75
N GLY A 282 -26.02 4.28 -15.15
CA GLY A 282 -26.58 3.38 -16.16
C GLY A 282 -26.38 3.83 -17.61
N SER A 283 -25.89 5.04 -17.86
CA SER A 283 -25.59 5.53 -19.21
C SER A 283 -24.49 4.70 -19.87
N SER A 284 -24.58 4.51 -21.18
CA SER A 284 -23.58 3.83 -21.98
C SER A 284 -22.39 4.73 -22.32
N LYS A 285 -21.26 4.13 -22.67
CA LYS A 285 -20.08 4.84 -23.18
C LYS A 285 -20.40 5.72 -24.39
N ARG A 286 -21.32 5.28 -25.27
CA ARG A 286 -21.74 6.03 -26.44
C ARG A 286 -22.51 7.30 -26.05
N GLU A 287 -23.44 7.20 -25.11
CA GLU A 287 -24.20 8.35 -24.60
C GLU A 287 -23.27 9.36 -23.93
N MET A 288 -22.38 8.88 -23.04
CA MET A 288 -21.40 9.73 -22.37
C MET A 288 -20.47 10.45 -23.36
N SER A 289 -20.00 9.75 -24.42
CA SER A 289 -19.18 10.39 -25.47
C SER A 289 -19.96 11.40 -26.30
N ALA A 290 -21.26 11.17 -26.53
CA ALA A 290 -22.12 12.11 -27.25
C ALA A 290 -22.34 13.40 -26.46
N TRP A 291 -22.45 13.32 -25.12
CA TRP A 291 -22.68 14.49 -24.25
C TRP A 291 -21.41 15.26 -23.92
N PHE A 292 -20.32 14.57 -23.64
CA PHE A 292 -19.10 15.16 -23.07
C PHE A 292 -17.88 15.08 -23.98
N GLY A 293 -18.00 14.43 -25.14
CA GLY A 293 -16.91 14.33 -26.10
C GLY A 293 -15.89 13.24 -25.72
N LYS A 294 -14.59 13.54 -25.95
CA LYS A 294 -13.50 12.58 -25.75
C LYS A 294 -13.02 12.57 -24.31
N ALA A 295 -13.08 11.41 -23.66
CA ALA A 295 -12.51 11.17 -22.36
C ALA A 295 -11.03 10.78 -22.41
N ALA A 296 -10.32 11.00 -21.31
CA ALA A 296 -9.11 10.25 -21.00
C ALA A 296 -9.51 8.95 -20.30
N VAL A 297 -8.89 7.84 -20.68
CA VAL A 297 -9.36 6.49 -20.30
C VAL A 297 -8.25 5.70 -19.63
N ALA A 298 -8.55 5.14 -18.45
CA ALA A 298 -7.80 4.05 -17.85
C ALA A 298 -8.62 2.76 -17.96
N ARG A 299 -7.98 1.67 -18.39
CA ARG A 299 -8.57 0.33 -18.51
C ARG A 299 -7.91 -0.60 -17.52
N PHE A 300 -8.70 -1.50 -16.95
CA PHE A 300 -8.24 -2.47 -15.97
C PHE A 300 -8.46 -3.90 -16.46
N ASP A 301 -7.66 -4.83 -15.97
CA ASP A 301 -7.67 -6.23 -16.41
C ASP A 301 -9.01 -6.93 -16.14
N ASP A 302 -9.77 -6.46 -15.16
CA ASP A 302 -11.08 -6.99 -14.82
C ASP A 302 -12.20 -6.52 -15.78
N GLY A 303 -11.88 -5.65 -16.77
CA GLY A 303 -12.80 -5.12 -17.77
C GLY A 303 -13.56 -3.86 -17.33
N GLN A 304 -13.28 -3.32 -16.15
CA GLN A 304 -13.77 -2.00 -15.77
C GLN A 304 -12.94 -0.89 -16.44
N GLU A 305 -13.53 0.30 -16.60
CA GLU A 305 -12.85 1.46 -17.15
C GLU A 305 -13.18 2.72 -16.37
N ILE A 306 -12.18 3.57 -16.18
CA ILE A 306 -12.36 4.95 -15.72
C ILE A 306 -12.27 5.89 -16.92
N TRP A 307 -13.29 6.71 -17.08
CA TRP A 307 -13.32 7.78 -18.08
C TRP A 307 -13.32 9.13 -17.36
N ALA A 308 -12.34 9.98 -17.68
CA ALA A 308 -12.22 11.33 -17.13
C ALA A 308 -12.42 12.37 -18.24
N TYR A 309 -13.41 13.24 -18.04
CA TYR A 309 -13.70 14.38 -18.90
C TYR A 309 -13.26 15.64 -18.19
N GLN A 310 -12.32 16.38 -18.77
CA GLN A 310 -11.85 17.66 -18.23
C GLN A 310 -12.48 18.81 -18.98
N PHE A 311 -12.86 19.85 -18.26
CA PHE A 311 -13.53 21.03 -18.81
C PHE A 311 -12.63 22.26 -18.72
N GLY A 312 -12.74 23.17 -19.69
CA GLY A 312 -12.16 24.52 -19.62
C GLY A 312 -10.74 24.70 -20.14
N SER A 313 -10.00 23.63 -20.48
CA SER A 313 -8.67 23.75 -21.11
C SER A 313 -8.40 22.63 -22.11
N GLN A 314 -7.55 22.92 -23.12
CA GLN A 314 -7.09 21.86 -24.04
C GLN A 314 -5.97 21.00 -23.44
N GLU A 315 -5.28 21.48 -22.41
CA GLU A 315 -4.23 20.75 -21.72
C GLU A 315 -4.79 20.04 -20.48
N ARG A 316 -4.37 18.82 -20.27
CA ARG A 316 -4.75 18.01 -19.10
C ARG A 316 -4.08 18.57 -17.84
N ARG A 317 -4.88 19.17 -16.96
CA ARG A 317 -4.41 19.82 -15.74
C ARG A 317 -5.05 19.19 -14.51
N LEU A 318 -4.27 19.06 -13.44
CA LEU A 318 -4.75 18.50 -12.16
C LEU A 318 -5.75 19.42 -11.43
N ASP A 319 -5.77 20.71 -11.76
CA ASP A 319 -6.65 21.74 -11.18
C ASP A 319 -7.92 22.00 -12.01
N ALA A 320 -8.02 21.46 -13.23
CA ALA A 320 -9.20 21.65 -14.08
C ALA A 320 -10.44 20.94 -13.51
N PRO A 321 -11.65 21.50 -13.70
CA PRO A 321 -12.89 20.78 -13.41
C PRO A 321 -12.94 19.45 -14.18
N GLU A 322 -13.41 18.38 -13.55
CA GLU A 322 -13.50 17.09 -14.20
C GLU A 322 -14.73 16.29 -13.78
N LEU A 323 -15.30 15.56 -14.73
CA LEU A 323 -16.28 14.50 -14.52
C LEU A 323 -15.59 13.17 -14.69
N VAL A 324 -15.66 12.29 -13.68
CA VAL A 324 -15.08 10.96 -13.71
C VAL A 324 -16.19 9.93 -13.62
N VAL A 325 -16.16 8.97 -14.53
CA VAL A 325 -17.14 7.90 -14.65
C VAL A 325 -16.44 6.55 -14.56
N LEU A 326 -16.90 5.71 -13.66
CA LEU A 326 -16.56 4.29 -13.63
C LEU A 326 -17.56 3.52 -14.50
N PHE A 327 -17.10 2.88 -15.53
CA PHE A 327 -17.88 1.91 -16.30
C PHE A 327 -17.65 0.51 -15.79
N ASP A 328 -18.73 -0.20 -15.56
CA ASP A 328 -18.70 -1.63 -15.25
C ASP A 328 -18.33 -2.48 -16.48
N ARG A 329 -18.21 -3.80 -16.26
CA ARG A 329 -17.90 -4.78 -17.33
C ARG A 329 -18.94 -4.83 -18.45
N SER A 330 -20.16 -4.36 -18.21
CA SER A 330 -21.22 -4.26 -19.22
C SER A 330 -21.15 -2.95 -20.03
N GLY A 331 -20.22 -2.05 -19.68
CA GLY A 331 -20.06 -0.74 -20.30
C GLY A 331 -21.11 0.27 -19.88
N ARG A 332 -21.69 0.09 -18.67
CA ARG A 332 -22.64 1.02 -18.06
C ARG A 332 -21.95 1.82 -16.94
N ALA A 333 -22.30 3.10 -16.82
CA ALA A 333 -21.85 3.97 -15.75
C ALA A 333 -22.33 3.45 -14.39
N ALA A 334 -21.40 2.90 -13.60
CA ALA A 334 -21.65 2.34 -12.28
C ALA A 334 -21.46 3.37 -11.17
N LYS A 335 -20.52 4.31 -11.36
CA LYS A 335 -20.27 5.44 -10.45
C LYS A 335 -19.93 6.67 -11.26
N VAL A 336 -20.34 7.82 -10.74
CA VAL A 336 -20.06 9.13 -11.33
C VAL A 336 -19.65 10.08 -10.22
N ARG A 337 -18.63 10.89 -10.49
CA ARG A 337 -18.25 12.01 -9.60
C ARG A 337 -17.84 13.22 -10.41
N PHE A 338 -18.13 14.38 -9.88
CA PHE A 338 -17.65 15.66 -10.40
C PHE A 338 -16.66 16.26 -9.40
N ARG A 339 -15.66 16.95 -9.89
CA ARG A 339 -14.74 17.78 -9.13
C ARG A 339 -14.67 19.15 -9.78
N GLY A 340 -15.04 20.18 -9.05
CA GLY A 340 -14.86 21.57 -9.47
C GLY A 340 -13.38 21.91 -9.66
N GLY A 341 -13.08 22.94 -10.43
CA GLY A 341 -11.73 23.49 -10.53
C GLY A 341 -11.31 24.13 -9.20
N SER A 342 -10.03 24.10 -8.89
CA SER A 342 -9.41 24.75 -7.72
C SER A 342 -8.65 25.99 -8.11
#